data_aff193dbf682321d74d144505b28edc9
#
_entry.id   aff193dbf682321d74d144505b28edc9
#
_cell.length_a   1.000
_cell.length_b   1.000
_cell.length_c   1.000
_cell.angle_alpha   90.00
_cell.angle_beta   90.00
_cell.angle_gamma   90.00
#
_symmetry.space_group_name_H-M   'P 1'
#
loop_
_entity.id
_entity.type
_entity.pdbx_description
1 polymer ?
#
loop_
_entity_poly.entity_id
_entity_poly.type
_entity_poly.pdbx_seq_one_letter_code
_entity_poly.pdbx_strand_id
1 'polypeptide(L)'
;MARADIDWGNLGFAYRELPKRYVANYADGAWSAGGLTSEATVTVSECAGILHYCQEVFEGLKAYETVHGDIVTFRPDLNAERMYHSAAYLEMPSFPQERFLEAVDAVVAANRDYVPPYGSGASLYLRPLIFATGEVIGVKPADAY
;
A
#
# COMPACT_ATOMS: atom_id res chain seq x y z
N MET A 1 -13.81 -20.09 2.54
CA MET A 1 -14.59 -18.91 2.95
C MET A 1 -15.39 -18.45 1.75
N ALA A 2 -16.55 -17.85 1.92
CA ALA A 2 -17.34 -17.37 0.80
C ALA A 2 -16.72 -16.10 0.24
N ARG A 3 -16.52 -16.04 -1.08
CA ARG A 3 -16.06 -14.84 -1.78
C ARG A 3 -17.07 -13.69 -1.58
N ALA A 4 -16.59 -12.45 -1.61
CA ALA A 4 -17.44 -11.27 -1.52
C ALA A 4 -18.49 -11.26 -2.64
N ASP A 5 -19.72 -10.84 -2.32
CA ASP A 5 -20.81 -10.72 -3.30
C ASP A 5 -20.61 -9.44 -4.13
N ILE A 6 -19.94 -9.58 -5.26
CA ILE A 6 -19.54 -8.50 -6.16
C ILE A 6 -19.84 -8.91 -7.60
N ASP A 7 -20.36 -7.97 -8.38
CA ASP A 7 -20.44 -8.14 -9.84
C ASP A 7 -19.04 -8.03 -10.47
N TRP A 8 -18.34 -9.16 -10.54
CA TRP A 8 -16.98 -9.27 -11.05
C TRP A 8 -16.83 -8.94 -12.53
N GLY A 9 -17.91 -9.03 -13.29
CA GLY A 9 -17.92 -8.71 -14.71
C GLY A 9 -18.03 -7.22 -15.02
N ASN A 10 -18.37 -6.39 -14.02
CA ASN A 10 -18.61 -4.96 -14.20
C ASN A 10 -17.85 -4.14 -13.15
N LEU A 11 -16.60 -4.49 -12.93
CA LEU A 11 -15.71 -3.82 -11.98
C LEU A 11 -15.19 -2.55 -12.55
N GLY A 12 -15.53 -1.44 -12.52
CA GLY A 12 -14.79 -0.23 -12.92
C GLY A 12 -13.56 0.04 -12.04
N PHE A 13 -12.96 1.20 -12.21
CA PHE A 13 -11.86 1.72 -11.36
C PHE A 13 -12.39 2.52 -10.14
N ALA A 14 -13.65 2.35 -9.77
CA ALA A 14 -14.21 3.02 -8.62
C ALA A 14 -13.59 2.49 -7.32
N TYR A 15 -13.33 3.40 -6.38
CA TYR A 15 -12.89 3.04 -5.03
C TYR A 15 -13.91 2.11 -4.38
N ARG A 16 -13.41 1.02 -3.83
CA ARG A 16 -14.19 0.09 -3.00
C ARG A 16 -13.45 -0.08 -1.68
N GLU A 17 -14.13 0.23 -0.61
CA GLU A 17 -13.56 0.02 0.71
C GLU A 17 -13.39 -1.47 1.00
N LEU A 18 -12.17 -1.86 1.37
CA LEU A 18 -11.83 -3.23 1.76
C LEU A 18 -11.66 -3.31 3.28
N PRO A 19 -11.80 -4.51 3.87
CA PRO A 19 -11.74 -4.69 5.33
C PRO A 19 -10.41 -4.29 5.95
N LYS A 20 -9.28 -4.49 5.26
CA LYS A 20 -7.95 -4.34 5.87
C LYS A 20 -6.96 -3.58 4.99
N ARG A 21 -6.11 -2.82 5.67
CA ARG A 21 -4.92 -2.12 5.16
C ARG A 21 -3.74 -2.46 6.05
N TYR A 22 -2.53 -2.25 5.56
CA TYR A 22 -1.32 -2.27 6.38
C TYR A 22 -0.84 -0.83 6.57
N VAL A 23 -0.50 -0.47 7.79
CA VAL A 23 0.04 0.85 8.14
C VAL A 23 1.30 0.68 8.98
N ALA A 24 2.34 1.40 8.64
CA ALA A 24 3.53 1.60 9.46
C ALA A 24 3.86 3.09 9.48
N ASN A 25 4.26 3.62 10.62
CA ASN A 25 4.66 5.03 10.77
C ASN A 25 6.16 5.11 10.98
N TYR A 26 6.76 6.15 10.44
CA TYR A 26 8.15 6.52 10.70
C TYR A 26 8.19 7.75 11.61
N ALA A 27 8.89 7.63 12.71
CA ALA A 27 9.16 8.71 13.64
C ALA A 27 10.44 8.40 14.42
N ASP A 28 11.11 9.43 14.93
CA ASP A 28 12.32 9.29 15.76
C ASP A 28 13.42 8.43 15.09
N GLY A 29 13.53 8.51 13.76
CA GLY A 29 14.54 7.80 12.99
C GLY A 29 14.25 6.32 12.71
N ALA A 30 13.04 5.82 13.00
CA ALA A 30 12.70 4.41 12.83
C ALA A 30 11.27 4.17 12.34
N TRP A 31 11.09 3.10 11.57
CA TRP A 31 9.79 2.56 11.24
C TRP A 31 9.20 1.78 12.42
N SER A 32 7.96 2.05 12.78
CA SER A 32 7.19 1.23 13.71
C SER A 32 7.07 -0.22 13.21
N ALA A 33 6.66 -1.15 14.06
CA ALA A 33 6.41 -2.53 13.64
C ALA A 33 5.38 -2.62 12.50
N GLY A 34 4.43 -1.68 12.48
CA GLY A 34 3.33 -1.70 11.52
C GLY A 34 2.33 -2.82 11.79
N GLY A 35 1.28 -2.88 10.97
CA GLY A 35 0.28 -3.92 11.08
C GLY A 35 -0.98 -3.67 10.29
N LEU A 36 -1.86 -4.67 10.29
CA LEU A 36 -3.17 -4.57 9.64
C LEU A 36 -4.13 -3.71 10.47
N THR A 37 -4.84 -2.82 9.80
CA THR A 37 -5.90 -2.00 10.38
C THR A 37 -7.17 -2.03 9.54
N SER A 38 -8.31 -1.72 10.14
CA SER A 38 -9.58 -1.48 9.44
C SER A 38 -9.84 0.01 9.21
N GLU A 39 -9.03 0.90 9.79
CA GLU A 39 -9.20 2.33 9.61
C GLU A 39 -8.96 2.72 8.16
N ALA A 40 -9.96 3.34 7.52
CA ALA A 40 -9.95 3.69 6.10
C ALA A 40 -9.53 5.14 5.84
N THR A 41 -9.36 5.93 6.90
CA THR A 41 -9.00 7.34 6.82
C THR A 41 -7.58 7.56 7.36
N VAL A 42 -6.96 8.63 6.88
CA VAL A 42 -5.68 9.11 7.41
C VAL A 42 -5.88 10.54 7.86
N THR A 43 -5.54 10.83 9.11
CA THR A 43 -5.54 12.19 9.64
C THR A 43 -4.12 12.72 9.62
N VAL A 44 -3.93 13.86 8.99
CA VAL A 44 -2.64 14.57 8.92
C VAL A 44 -2.82 16.02 9.38
N SER A 45 -1.74 16.64 9.87
CA SER A 45 -1.70 18.06 10.17
C SER A 45 -1.88 18.89 8.88
N GLU A 46 -2.45 20.09 9.00
CA GLU A 46 -2.48 21.05 7.89
C GLU A 46 -1.08 21.44 7.40
N CYS A 47 -0.05 21.25 8.23
CA CYS A 47 1.36 21.50 7.90
C CYS A 47 2.09 20.27 7.34
N ALA A 48 1.41 19.14 7.12
CA ALA A 48 2.04 17.93 6.62
C ALA A 48 2.71 18.14 5.26
N GLY A 49 3.94 17.62 5.11
CA GLY A 49 4.74 17.79 3.90
C GLY A 49 4.06 17.29 2.62
N ILE A 50 3.19 16.28 2.73
CA ILE A 50 2.40 15.80 1.60
C ILE A 50 1.49 16.90 1.02
N LEU A 51 0.87 17.74 1.86
CA LEU A 51 -0.08 18.77 1.44
C LEU A 51 0.60 19.97 0.76
N HIS A 52 1.85 20.28 1.15
CA HIS A 52 2.55 21.47 0.68
C HIS A 52 3.58 21.20 -0.41
N TYR A 53 4.21 20.03 -0.36
CA TYR A 53 5.36 19.70 -1.22
C TYR A 53 5.14 18.42 -2.02
N CYS A 54 3.98 17.78 -1.91
CA CYS A 54 3.70 16.49 -2.56
C CYS A 54 4.81 15.46 -2.26
N GLN A 55 5.35 15.48 -1.05
CA GLN A 55 6.42 14.58 -0.65
C GLN A 55 5.87 13.19 -0.41
N GLU A 56 5.79 12.43 -1.48
CA GLU A 56 5.29 11.04 -1.48
C GLU A 56 5.96 10.20 -2.56
N VAL A 57 5.97 8.91 -2.34
CA VAL A 57 6.27 7.88 -3.35
C VAL A 57 5.24 6.78 -3.28
N PHE A 58 4.88 6.18 -4.40
CA PHE A 58 3.95 5.08 -4.44
C PHE A 58 4.35 3.99 -5.41
N GLU A 59 3.77 2.83 -5.22
CA GLU A 59 3.86 1.69 -6.11
C GLU A 59 2.49 1.19 -6.54
N GLY A 60 2.48 0.38 -7.58
CA GLY A 60 1.28 -0.31 -8.05
C GLY A 60 1.60 -1.74 -8.42
N LEU A 61 0.95 -2.68 -7.76
CA LEU A 61 1.03 -4.09 -8.08
C LEU A 61 -0.34 -4.74 -7.97
N LYS A 62 -0.44 -5.99 -8.40
CA LYS A 62 -1.73 -6.68 -8.49
C LYS A 62 -1.62 -8.09 -7.92
N ALA A 63 -2.70 -8.52 -7.26
CA ALA A 63 -2.89 -9.91 -6.89
C ALA A 63 -3.95 -10.56 -7.80
N TYR A 64 -3.70 -11.81 -8.18
CA TYR A 64 -4.52 -12.59 -9.11
C TYR A 64 -4.85 -13.93 -8.50
N GLU A 65 -6.01 -14.47 -8.84
CA GLU A 65 -6.31 -15.88 -8.62
C GLU A 65 -5.84 -16.69 -9.83
N THR A 66 -5.16 -17.79 -9.55
CA THR A 66 -4.73 -18.76 -10.58
C THR A 66 -5.85 -19.74 -10.93
N VAL A 67 -5.66 -20.54 -11.99
CA VAL A 67 -6.58 -21.62 -12.38
C VAL A 67 -6.73 -22.69 -11.27
N HIS A 68 -5.78 -22.76 -10.35
CA HIS A 68 -5.81 -23.69 -9.22
C HIS A 68 -6.43 -23.10 -7.94
N GLY A 69 -6.85 -21.82 -7.97
CA GLY A 69 -7.41 -21.12 -6.82
C GLY A 69 -6.38 -20.52 -5.87
N ASP A 70 -5.10 -20.58 -6.22
CA ASP A 70 -4.04 -19.88 -5.48
C ASP A 70 -4.07 -18.38 -5.79
N ILE A 71 -3.73 -17.56 -4.80
CA ILE A 71 -3.59 -16.12 -5.01
C ILE A 71 -2.10 -15.80 -5.11
N VAL A 72 -1.72 -15.11 -6.17
CA VAL A 72 -0.33 -14.76 -6.48
C VAL A 72 -0.17 -13.29 -6.81
N THR A 73 1.01 -12.76 -6.53
CA THR A 73 1.50 -11.47 -7.02
C THR A 73 2.64 -11.70 -8.01
N PHE A 74 2.84 -10.79 -8.97
CA PHE A 74 3.92 -10.91 -9.95
C PHE A 74 5.08 -9.99 -9.59
N ARG A 75 6.23 -10.56 -9.26
CA ARG A 75 7.49 -9.87 -8.95
C ARG A 75 7.32 -8.70 -7.97
N PRO A 76 6.70 -8.92 -6.79
CA PRO A 76 6.57 -7.87 -5.77
C PRO A 76 7.93 -7.41 -5.23
N ASP A 77 8.97 -8.23 -5.37
CA ASP A 77 10.36 -7.90 -5.06
C ASP A 77 10.86 -6.68 -5.85
N LEU A 78 10.53 -6.59 -7.14
CA LEU A 78 10.89 -5.44 -7.97
C LEU A 78 10.12 -4.16 -7.59
N ASN A 79 8.88 -4.31 -7.12
CA ASN A 79 8.13 -3.19 -6.56
C ASN A 79 8.76 -2.69 -5.25
N ALA A 80 9.16 -3.62 -4.37
CA ALA A 80 9.84 -3.29 -3.12
C ALA A 80 11.16 -2.54 -3.37
N GLU A 81 11.99 -3.04 -4.29
CA GLU A 81 13.25 -2.43 -4.71
C GLU A 81 13.03 -1.02 -5.27
N ARG A 82 12.07 -0.85 -6.18
CA ARG A 82 11.78 0.44 -6.81
C ARG A 82 11.25 1.44 -5.80
N MET A 83 10.35 1.03 -4.89
CA MET A 83 9.87 1.91 -3.82
C MET A 83 10.99 2.36 -2.89
N TYR A 84 11.89 1.43 -2.53
CA TYR A 84 13.08 1.72 -1.73
C TYR A 84 13.94 2.81 -2.38
N HIS A 85 14.26 2.67 -3.66
CA HIS A 85 15.09 3.64 -4.39
C HIS A 85 14.35 4.96 -4.64
N SER A 86 13.05 4.93 -4.90
CA SER A 86 12.25 6.15 -5.09
C SER A 86 12.20 6.98 -3.81
N ALA A 87 12.04 6.34 -2.65
CA ALA A 87 12.09 7.01 -1.36
C ALA A 87 13.47 7.64 -1.12
N ALA A 88 14.54 6.88 -1.32
CA ALA A 88 15.92 7.37 -1.16
C ALA A 88 16.23 8.56 -2.09
N TYR A 89 15.73 8.54 -3.32
CA TYR A 89 15.92 9.64 -4.28
C TYR A 89 15.28 10.95 -3.81
N LEU A 90 14.16 10.88 -3.08
CA LEU A 90 13.48 12.05 -2.50
C LEU A 90 13.93 12.35 -1.05
N GLU A 91 15.03 11.75 -0.60
CA GLU A 91 15.52 11.87 0.78
C GLU A 91 14.49 11.47 1.85
N MET A 92 13.54 10.60 1.48
CA MET A 92 12.57 9.99 2.38
C MET A 92 13.16 8.71 3.00
N PRO A 93 12.74 8.32 4.21
CA PRO A 93 13.19 7.06 4.79
C PRO A 93 12.70 5.88 3.95
N SER A 94 13.62 5.09 3.42
CA SER A 94 13.28 3.90 2.65
C SER A 94 12.62 2.84 3.55
N PHE A 95 11.52 2.27 3.08
CA PHE A 95 10.86 1.17 3.77
C PHE A 95 11.60 -0.15 3.46
N PRO A 96 11.92 -0.98 4.48
CA PRO A 96 12.65 -2.22 4.25
C PRO A 96 11.94 -3.16 3.27
N GLN A 97 12.69 -3.69 2.28
CA GLN A 97 12.10 -4.49 1.19
C GLN A 97 11.42 -5.77 1.70
N GLU A 98 12.03 -6.46 2.67
CA GLU A 98 11.43 -7.66 3.28
C GLU A 98 10.09 -7.34 3.95
N ARG A 99 10.02 -6.24 4.68
CA ARG A 99 8.78 -5.77 5.31
C ARG A 99 7.72 -5.34 4.30
N PHE A 100 8.14 -4.81 3.14
CA PHE A 100 7.22 -4.53 2.05
C PHE A 100 6.54 -5.81 1.55
N LEU A 101 7.32 -6.87 1.36
CA LEU A 101 6.80 -8.17 0.93
C LEU A 101 5.85 -8.76 1.99
N GLU A 102 6.24 -8.74 3.25
CA GLU A 102 5.38 -9.16 4.37
C GLU A 102 4.06 -8.37 4.43
N ALA A 103 4.11 -7.05 4.22
CA ALA A 103 2.92 -6.21 4.20
C ALA A 103 2.00 -6.53 3.02
N VAL A 104 2.56 -6.77 1.83
CA VAL A 104 1.80 -7.19 0.65
C VAL A 104 1.09 -8.51 0.91
N ASP A 105 1.81 -9.52 1.41
CA ASP A 105 1.25 -10.82 1.70
C ASP A 105 0.15 -10.75 2.77
N ALA A 106 0.37 -9.99 3.84
CA ALA A 106 -0.60 -9.79 4.90
C ALA A 106 -1.89 -9.12 4.40
N VAL A 107 -1.78 -8.06 3.59
CA VAL A 107 -2.94 -7.35 3.02
C VAL A 107 -3.71 -8.25 2.05
N VAL A 108 -3.03 -8.97 1.18
CA VAL A 108 -3.65 -9.89 0.22
C VAL A 108 -4.37 -11.02 0.96
N ALA A 109 -3.73 -11.63 1.95
CA ALA A 109 -4.34 -12.69 2.75
C ALA A 109 -5.59 -12.22 3.51
N ALA A 110 -5.52 -11.03 4.13
CA ALA A 110 -6.62 -10.46 4.89
C ALA A 110 -7.82 -10.02 4.03
N ASN A 111 -7.61 -9.77 2.73
CA ASN A 111 -8.64 -9.36 1.78
C ASN A 111 -8.87 -10.40 0.68
N ARG A 112 -8.51 -11.66 0.90
CA ARG A 112 -8.56 -12.71 -0.14
C ARG A 112 -9.95 -12.88 -0.77
N ASP A 113 -11.02 -12.67 0.00
CA ASP A 113 -12.39 -12.80 -0.48
C ASP A 113 -12.77 -11.71 -1.51
N TYR A 114 -11.94 -10.69 -1.64
CA TYR A 114 -12.06 -9.60 -2.60
C TYR A 114 -11.11 -9.73 -3.79
N VAL A 115 -10.34 -10.80 -3.89
CA VAL A 115 -9.56 -11.09 -5.09
C VAL A 115 -10.51 -11.61 -6.17
N PRO A 116 -10.55 -10.96 -7.36
CA PRO A 116 -11.40 -11.40 -8.45
C PRO A 116 -11.13 -12.86 -8.85
N PRO A 117 -12.19 -13.64 -9.22
CA PRO A 117 -12.02 -15.03 -9.63
C PRO A 117 -11.20 -15.14 -10.91
N TYR A 118 -10.47 -16.26 -11.04
CA TYR A 118 -9.80 -16.61 -12.29
C TYR A 118 -10.78 -16.54 -13.48
N GLY A 119 -10.32 -15.98 -14.59
CA GLY A 119 -11.14 -15.84 -15.80
C GLY A 119 -12.03 -14.59 -15.85
N SER A 120 -12.15 -13.81 -14.76
CA SER A 120 -12.92 -12.55 -14.77
C SER A 120 -12.24 -11.42 -15.55
N GLY A 121 -10.94 -11.55 -15.86
CA GLY A 121 -10.14 -10.48 -16.44
C GLY A 121 -9.75 -9.34 -15.47
N ALA A 122 -10.20 -9.40 -14.22
CA ALA A 122 -9.95 -8.43 -13.18
C ALA A 122 -8.85 -8.88 -12.21
N SER A 123 -8.41 -7.99 -11.35
CA SER A 123 -7.37 -8.25 -10.33
C SER A 123 -7.59 -7.36 -9.09
N LEU A 124 -7.08 -7.79 -7.95
CA LEU A 124 -6.99 -6.92 -6.78
C LEU A 124 -5.79 -6.00 -6.96
N TYR A 125 -6.02 -4.70 -7.06
CA TYR A 125 -4.98 -3.69 -7.15
C TYR A 125 -4.49 -3.28 -5.76
N LEU A 126 -3.17 -3.29 -5.57
CA LEU A 126 -2.52 -2.79 -4.36
C LEU A 126 -1.81 -1.47 -4.65
N ARG A 127 -1.98 -0.50 -3.77
CA ARG A 127 -1.33 0.81 -3.82
C ARG A 127 -0.50 1.03 -2.54
N PRO A 128 0.74 0.52 -2.46
CA PRO A 128 1.68 0.97 -1.45
C PRO A 128 2.05 2.42 -1.68
N LEU A 129 2.12 3.20 -0.60
CA LEU A 129 2.58 4.58 -0.66
C LEU A 129 3.29 4.95 0.64
N ILE A 130 4.26 5.87 0.54
CA ILE A 130 4.92 6.53 1.66
C ILE A 130 4.71 8.02 1.45
N PHE A 131 4.27 8.75 2.45
CA PHE A 131 4.07 10.20 2.37
C PHE A 131 4.43 10.90 3.68
N ALA A 132 4.87 12.14 3.56
CA ALA A 132 5.31 12.95 4.69
C ALA A 132 4.14 13.45 5.53
N THR A 133 4.17 13.13 6.82
CA THR A 133 3.19 13.56 7.83
C THR A 133 3.73 14.60 8.79
N GLY A 134 5.05 14.82 8.81
CA GLY A 134 5.72 15.78 9.70
C GLY A 134 5.18 17.20 9.58
N GLU A 135 5.09 17.90 10.70
CA GLU A 135 4.47 19.23 10.85
C GLU A 135 5.44 20.38 10.56
N VAL A 136 6.06 20.37 9.39
CA VAL A 136 7.05 21.40 9.02
C VAL A 136 6.72 22.02 7.67
N ILE A 137 6.42 23.32 7.68
CA ILE A 137 6.35 24.12 6.46
C ILE A 137 7.77 24.59 6.12
N GLY A 138 8.45 23.87 5.24
CA GLY A 138 9.82 24.17 4.80
C GLY A 138 10.31 23.13 3.80
N VAL A 139 11.16 23.55 2.86
CA VAL A 139 11.72 22.65 1.85
C VAL A 139 12.87 21.88 2.48
N LYS A 140 12.55 20.77 3.10
CA LYS A 140 13.49 19.80 3.68
C LYS A 140 12.80 18.43 3.78
N PRO A 141 13.54 17.31 3.92
CA PRO A 141 12.95 16.03 4.27
C PRO A 141 12.13 16.16 5.57
N ALA A 142 10.96 15.52 5.59
CA ALA A 142 10.14 15.48 6.79
C ALA A 142 10.79 14.55 7.84
N ASP A 143 10.41 14.73 9.08
CA ASP A 143 10.85 13.92 10.22
C ASP A 143 9.86 12.79 10.57
N ALA A 144 8.68 12.81 9.95
CA ALA A 144 7.64 11.79 10.11
C ALA A 144 6.97 11.44 8.77
N TYR A 145 6.67 10.13 8.60
CA TYR A 145 6.03 9.53 7.42
C TYR A 145 5.01 8.47 7.81
#